data_9926035864891e7c98dc0d3034f7b2e2
#
_entry.id   9926035864891e7c98dc0d3034f7b2e2
#
_cell.length_a   1.000
_cell.length_b   1.000
_cell.length_c   1.000
_cell.angle_alpha   90.00
_cell.angle_beta   90.00
_cell.angle_gamma   90.00
#
_symmetry.space_group_name_H-M   'P 1'
#
loop_
_entity.id
_entity.type
_entity.pdbx_description
1 polymer ?
#
loop_
_entity_poly.entity_id
_entity_poly.type
_entity_poly.pdbx_seq_one_letter_code
_entity_poly.pdbx_strand_id
1 'polypeptide(L)'
;MKKLLPFLCASALALSLTACAGTINNSTADAASDVTFTFTNSGVIAAGETNTGYEIDGTVLTITDSGTYTVSGSCADGSIKVKKGTTGVTLVLDGLTLTSENTAAITCGKSSEVTILVSNGTENSLSDTEQNNDDNYPENENAENAVIKCKDGSTVTLCGDGELTITANGKNGIKSGATTDEDGEASLTIRDLTLNIDAPVNDAINAEQLLNVESGTLTIDAADDAIHCDLVLNIGADGTDGPTIDITNCCEGLEGAELNVCSGDITINASDDCLNAANSDLTDYDFTMTISGGTIDAYPSGGDGFDSNGDLTITGGTVIVWTDNTADNEPLDA
;
A
#
# COMPACT_ATOMS: atom_id res chain seq x y z
N MET A 1 27.44 -9.48 -1.07
CA MET A 1 27.02 -10.89 -1.16
C MET A 1 26.22 -11.21 0.08
N LYS A 2 24.94 -10.86 0.05
CA LYS A 2 23.97 -11.27 1.07
C LYS A 2 23.60 -12.73 0.79
N LYS A 3 23.84 -13.62 1.76
CA LYS A 3 23.43 -15.02 1.63
C LYS A 3 21.93 -15.07 1.95
N LEU A 4 21.09 -15.28 0.94
CA LEU A 4 19.73 -15.75 1.14
C LEU A 4 19.79 -17.19 1.67
N LEU A 5 19.17 -17.42 2.83
CA LEU A 5 18.84 -18.75 3.29
C LEU A 5 17.59 -19.21 2.51
N PRO A 6 17.56 -20.44 1.99
CA PRO A 6 16.35 -20.95 1.39
C PRO A 6 15.31 -21.18 2.50
N PHE A 7 14.26 -20.39 2.50
CA PHE A 7 13.09 -20.69 3.31
C PHE A 7 12.37 -21.88 2.67
N LEU A 8 12.26 -22.94 3.43
CA LEU A 8 11.49 -24.12 3.11
C LEU A 8 10.02 -23.69 3.07
N CYS A 9 9.46 -23.60 1.87
CA CYS A 9 8.02 -23.47 1.68
C CYS A 9 7.37 -24.77 2.17
N ALA A 10 6.81 -24.74 3.34
CA ALA A 10 6.00 -25.85 3.86
C ALA A 10 4.71 -25.29 4.42
N SER A 11 3.66 -25.77 3.81
CA SER A 11 2.27 -25.75 4.28
C SER A 11 1.52 -24.42 4.20
N ALA A 12 0.56 -24.44 3.26
CA ALA A 12 -0.66 -23.69 3.35
C ALA A 12 -1.13 -23.58 4.81
N LEU A 13 -0.79 -22.49 5.46
CA LEU A 13 -1.46 -22.10 6.68
C LEU A 13 -2.74 -21.41 6.21
N ALA A 14 -3.82 -22.17 6.18
CA ALA A 14 -5.14 -21.60 6.24
C ALA A 14 -5.17 -20.78 7.54
N LEU A 15 -4.72 -19.54 7.50
CA LEU A 15 -5.05 -18.59 8.54
C LEU A 15 -6.56 -18.40 8.44
N SER A 16 -7.23 -18.98 9.41
CA SER A 16 -8.61 -18.72 9.68
C SER A 16 -8.86 -17.22 9.60
N LEU A 17 -9.63 -16.79 8.60
CA LEU A 17 -10.38 -15.55 8.58
C LEU A 17 -11.26 -15.51 9.86
N THR A 18 -10.66 -15.15 10.96
CA THR A 18 -11.39 -14.79 12.16
C THR A 18 -11.22 -13.32 12.41
N ALA A 19 -12.29 -12.64 12.01
CA ALA A 19 -12.75 -11.39 12.57
C ALA A 19 -12.00 -10.12 12.20
N CYS A 20 -12.38 -9.56 11.08
CA CYS A 20 -12.87 -8.20 11.12
C CYS A 20 -14.22 -8.09 10.36
N ALA A 21 -15.13 -9.03 10.54
CA ALA A 21 -16.54 -8.76 10.50
C ALA A 21 -16.90 -8.14 11.86
N GLY A 22 -16.24 -7.07 12.21
CA GLY A 22 -16.71 -6.11 13.18
C GLY A 22 -17.78 -5.29 12.51
N THR A 23 -19.01 -5.80 12.47
CA THR A 23 -20.16 -4.92 12.64
C THR A 23 -19.75 -4.00 13.79
N ILE A 24 -19.51 -2.72 13.50
CA ILE A 24 -19.47 -1.71 14.53
C ILE A 24 -20.88 -1.67 15.09
N ASN A 25 -21.17 -2.61 15.98
CA ASN A 25 -22.27 -2.46 16.90
C ASN A 25 -21.88 -1.26 17.72
N ASN A 26 -22.64 -0.20 17.60
CA ASN A 26 -22.70 0.94 18.48
C ASN A 26 -23.14 0.44 19.88
N SER A 27 -22.29 -0.35 20.53
CA SER A 27 -22.35 -0.66 21.94
C SER A 27 -21.22 0.11 22.59
N THR A 28 -21.58 1.10 23.37
CA THR A 28 -20.76 1.80 24.33
C THR A 28 -19.97 0.81 25.20
N ALA A 29 -18.81 0.36 24.68
CA ALA A 29 -17.74 -0.14 25.51
C ALA A 29 -16.75 1.02 25.61
N ASP A 30 -16.39 1.39 26.82
CA ASP A 30 -15.39 2.39 27.12
C ASP A 30 -14.13 2.13 26.29
N ALA A 31 -14.01 2.82 25.14
CA ALA A 31 -12.80 2.85 24.37
C ALA A 31 -11.79 3.65 25.19
N ALA A 32 -10.61 3.09 25.38
CA ALA A 32 -9.48 3.78 25.97
C ALA A 32 -9.32 5.14 25.26
N SER A 33 -9.14 6.17 26.06
CA SER A 33 -9.05 7.58 25.73
C SER A 33 -8.57 7.89 24.31
N ASP A 34 -9.51 8.17 23.42
CA ASP A 34 -9.21 8.64 22.07
C ASP A 34 -8.57 10.02 22.17
N VAL A 35 -7.32 10.12 21.75
CA VAL A 35 -6.65 11.42 21.63
C VAL A 35 -6.91 11.94 20.23
N THR A 36 -7.41 13.16 20.13
CA THR A 36 -7.64 13.84 18.86
C THR A 36 -6.57 14.88 18.61
N PHE A 37 -6.04 14.91 17.41
CA PHE A 37 -5.03 15.88 16.97
C PHE A 37 -5.55 16.72 15.83
N THR A 38 -5.32 18.03 15.92
CA THR A 38 -5.60 18.93 14.81
C THR A 38 -4.28 19.49 14.29
N PHE A 39 -3.98 19.20 13.05
CA PHE A 39 -2.82 19.73 12.34
C PHE A 39 -3.09 21.16 11.86
N THR A 40 -2.12 22.04 12.05
CA THR A 40 -2.09 23.40 11.53
C THR A 40 -0.68 23.75 11.06
N ASN A 41 -0.51 24.78 10.25
CA ASN A 41 0.83 25.24 9.82
C ASN A 41 1.71 25.76 10.98
N SER A 42 1.16 25.93 12.17
CA SER A 42 1.91 26.40 13.34
C SER A 42 2.22 25.29 14.36
N GLY A 43 1.69 24.10 14.16
CA GLY A 43 1.91 22.96 15.04
C GLY A 43 0.70 22.06 15.15
N VAL A 44 0.87 20.94 15.85
CA VAL A 44 -0.17 19.97 16.17
C VAL A 44 -0.79 20.30 17.52
N ILE A 45 -2.11 20.33 17.58
CA ILE A 45 -2.89 20.58 18.80
C ILE A 45 -3.54 19.29 19.24
N ALA A 46 -3.18 18.80 20.43
CA ALA A 46 -3.81 17.63 21.04
C ALA A 46 -5.00 18.03 21.89
N ALA A 47 -6.08 17.25 21.79
CA ALA A 47 -7.27 17.34 22.65
C ALA A 47 -7.62 15.93 23.16
N GLY A 48 -7.90 15.78 24.44
CA GLY A 48 -8.21 14.51 25.11
C GLY A 48 -7.76 14.51 26.57
N GLU A 49 -8.08 13.45 27.28
CA GLU A 49 -7.81 13.34 28.72
C GLU A 49 -6.40 12.82 29.09
N THR A 50 -5.64 12.30 28.11
CA THR A 50 -4.31 11.72 28.34
C THR A 50 -3.22 12.45 27.57
N ASN A 51 -2.06 12.64 28.23
CA ASN A 51 -0.85 13.18 27.61
C ASN A 51 0.23 12.09 27.47
N THR A 52 -0.17 10.85 27.26
CA THR A 52 0.74 9.70 27.14
C THR A 52 0.54 8.99 25.81
N GLY A 53 1.55 8.30 25.33
CA GLY A 53 1.51 7.51 24.11
C GLY A 53 1.81 8.29 22.85
N TYR A 54 2.19 9.58 22.97
CA TYR A 54 2.61 10.40 21.83
C TYR A 54 3.57 11.53 22.25
N GLU A 55 4.27 12.08 21.28
CA GLU A 55 5.13 13.26 21.38
C GLU A 55 4.78 14.23 20.24
N ILE A 56 4.83 15.55 20.52
CA ILE A 56 4.62 16.60 19.51
C ILE A 56 5.85 17.48 19.48
N ASP A 57 6.43 17.66 18.29
CA ASP A 57 7.49 18.61 18.02
C ASP A 57 7.09 19.47 16.81
N GLY A 58 6.59 20.66 17.06
CA GLY A 58 6.04 21.55 16.04
C GLY A 58 4.90 20.92 15.26
N THR A 59 5.13 20.62 13.99
CA THR A 59 4.19 19.96 13.06
C THR A 59 4.40 18.45 12.93
N VAL A 60 5.27 17.87 13.77
CA VAL A 60 5.54 16.44 13.80
C VAL A 60 4.81 15.79 14.97
N LEU A 61 3.97 14.80 14.69
CA LEU A 61 3.33 13.93 15.67
C LEU A 61 4.05 12.57 15.68
N THR A 62 4.57 12.15 16.83
CA THR A 62 5.15 10.81 17.00
C THR A 62 4.28 9.99 17.95
N ILE A 63 3.73 8.87 17.48
CA ILE A 63 2.98 7.91 18.28
C ILE A 63 3.98 6.91 18.88
N THR A 64 3.91 6.72 20.19
CA THR A 64 4.90 5.95 20.96
C THR A 64 4.31 4.76 21.71
N ASP A 65 2.99 4.61 21.74
CA ASP A 65 2.30 3.52 22.44
C ASP A 65 1.07 3.07 21.64
N SER A 66 0.50 1.92 22.03
CA SER A 66 -0.77 1.41 21.50
C SER A 66 -1.94 2.36 21.78
N GLY A 67 -2.92 2.38 20.90
CA GLY A 67 -4.13 3.21 21.10
C GLY A 67 -4.76 3.67 19.79
N THR A 68 -5.84 4.45 19.94
CA THR A 68 -6.54 5.09 18.83
C THR A 68 -6.23 6.59 18.81
N TYR A 69 -5.74 7.07 17.69
CA TYR A 69 -5.27 8.44 17.49
C TYR A 69 -5.99 9.06 16.29
N THR A 70 -6.93 9.96 16.55
CA THR A 70 -7.67 10.62 15.48
C THR A 70 -6.95 11.89 15.06
N VAL A 71 -6.70 12.04 13.76
CA VAL A 71 -5.97 13.16 13.18
C VAL A 71 -6.82 13.89 12.15
N SER A 72 -6.82 15.21 12.20
CA SER A 72 -7.60 16.07 11.31
C SER A 72 -6.89 17.40 11.05
N GLY A 73 -7.47 18.25 10.20
CA GLY A 73 -6.98 19.59 9.94
C GLY A 73 -6.07 19.69 8.73
N SER A 74 -5.27 20.74 8.64
CA SER A 74 -4.45 20.99 7.45
C SER A 74 -3.08 21.55 7.83
N CYS A 75 -2.01 20.97 7.26
CA CYS A 75 -0.63 21.41 7.44
C CYS A 75 0.13 21.29 6.13
N ALA A 76 0.82 22.38 5.75
CA ALA A 76 1.60 22.43 4.52
C ALA A 76 3.00 21.79 4.65
N ASP A 77 3.49 21.59 5.87
CA ASP A 77 4.72 20.84 6.16
C ASP A 77 4.60 20.18 7.54
N GLY A 78 4.26 18.91 7.57
CA GLY A 78 4.10 18.14 8.79
C GLY A 78 4.22 16.64 8.54
N SER A 79 4.34 15.87 9.61
CA SER A 79 4.43 14.42 9.50
C SER A 79 3.89 13.70 10.72
N ILE A 80 3.45 12.45 10.50
CA ILE A 80 3.02 11.52 11.54
C ILE A 80 3.99 10.33 11.53
N LYS A 81 4.52 9.97 12.70
CA LYS A 81 5.46 8.86 12.84
C LYS A 81 4.94 7.89 13.90
N VAL A 82 4.89 6.61 13.58
CA VAL A 82 4.72 5.55 14.57
C VAL A 82 6.11 5.01 14.91
N LYS A 83 6.45 5.01 16.19
CA LYS A 83 7.78 4.60 16.65
C LYS A 83 8.04 3.12 16.38
N LYS A 84 9.29 2.75 16.12
CA LYS A 84 9.74 1.36 15.97
C LYS A 84 9.20 0.47 17.12
N GLY A 85 8.62 -0.68 16.76
CA GLY A 85 8.13 -1.68 17.69
C GLY A 85 6.82 -1.34 18.40
N THR A 86 6.16 -0.23 18.04
CA THR A 86 4.85 0.10 18.58
C THR A 86 3.77 -0.71 17.86
N THR A 87 3.01 -1.50 18.60
CA THR A 87 1.95 -2.36 18.07
C THR A 87 0.57 -1.95 18.58
N GLY A 88 -0.50 -2.38 17.91
CA GLY A 88 -1.88 -2.06 18.28
C GLY A 88 -2.22 -0.57 18.13
N VAL A 89 -1.65 0.10 17.12
CA VAL A 89 -1.95 1.50 16.79
C VAL A 89 -3.08 1.56 15.78
N THR A 90 -4.11 2.35 16.08
CA THR A 90 -5.11 2.77 15.10
C THR A 90 -4.98 4.28 14.87
N LEU A 91 -4.51 4.66 13.69
CA LEU A 91 -4.44 6.04 13.23
C LEU A 91 -5.69 6.35 12.40
N VAL A 92 -6.58 7.18 12.93
CA VAL A 92 -7.85 7.53 12.28
C VAL A 92 -7.67 8.84 11.51
N LEU A 93 -7.79 8.81 10.20
CA LEU A 93 -7.77 10.00 9.34
C LEU A 93 -9.21 10.56 9.25
N ASP A 94 -9.43 11.75 9.80
CA ASP A 94 -10.75 12.37 9.93
C ASP A 94 -10.77 13.79 9.35
N GLY A 95 -10.63 13.87 8.03
CA GLY A 95 -10.54 15.15 7.31
C GLY A 95 -9.15 15.79 7.44
N LEU A 96 -8.10 15.02 7.19
CA LEU A 96 -6.70 15.44 7.23
C LEU A 96 -6.22 15.86 5.84
N THR A 97 -5.62 17.04 5.73
CA THR A 97 -4.82 17.48 4.58
C THR A 97 -3.39 17.71 5.04
N LEU A 98 -2.47 16.84 4.67
CA LEU A 98 -1.09 16.87 5.16
C LEU A 98 -0.09 16.77 4.00
N THR A 99 0.76 17.77 3.86
CA THR A 99 1.94 17.73 3.01
C THR A 99 3.18 17.59 3.89
N SER A 100 4.17 16.86 3.43
CA SER A 100 5.49 16.76 4.06
C SER A 100 6.58 17.17 3.07
N GLU A 101 7.42 18.17 3.43
CA GLU A 101 8.43 18.69 2.49
C GLU A 101 9.60 17.73 2.30
N ASN A 102 10.08 17.11 3.37
CA ASN A 102 11.38 16.44 3.36
C ASN A 102 11.34 14.95 3.74
N THR A 103 10.15 14.43 4.01
CA THR A 103 9.97 13.04 4.51
C THR A 103 8.59 12.55 4.16
N ALA A 104 8.24 11.33 4.58
CA ALA A 104 6.88 10.82 4.42
C ALA A 104 5.85 11.61 5.25
N ALA A 105 4.65 11.79 4.73
CA ALA A 105 3.53 12.31 5.51
C ALA A 105 3.15 11.37 6.67
N ILE A 106 3.22 10.04 6.43
CA ILE A 106 3.03 9.02 7.47
C ILE A 106 4.19 8.02 7.39
N THR A 107 4.87 7.77 8.52
CA THR A 107 5.88 6.72 8.67
C THR A 107 5.45 5.70 9.72
N CYS A 108 5.25 4.45 9.32
CA CYS A 108 5.11 3.31 10.22
C CYS A 108 6.51 2.73 10.49
N GLY A 109 6.97 2.83 11.73
CA GLY A 109 8.34 2.42 12.12
C GLY A 109 8.56 0.92 11.97
N LYS A 110 9.82 0.48 11.94
CA LYS A 110 10.18 -0.93 11.86
C LYS A 110 9.49 -1.75 12.95
N SER A 111 9.02 -2.95 12.63
CA SER A 111 8.35 -3.87 13.56
C SER A 111 7.11 -3.25 14.22
N SER A 112 6.46 -2.28 13.60
CA SER A 112 5.21 -1.70 14.12
C SER A 112 3.99 -2.42 13.54
N GLU A 113 2.88 -2.38 14.29
CA GLU A 113 1.58 -2.86 13.83
C GLU A 113 0.60 -1.68 13.85
N VAL A 114 0.16 -1.28 12.64
CA VAL A 114 -0.60 -0.04 12.44
C VAL A 114 -1.82 -0.28 11.56
N THR A 115 -2.98 0.14 12.03
CA THR A 115 -4.16 0.33 11.20
C THR A 115 -4.32 1.81 10.88
N ILE A 116 -4.25 2.18 9.60
CA ILE A 116 -4.61 3.51 9.11
C ILE A 116 -6.07 3.43 8.67
N LEU A 117 -6.96 4.02 9.46
CA LEU A 117 -8.40 3.98 9.25
C LEU A 117 -8.89 5.31 8.66
N VAL A 118 -9.44 5.29 7.47
CA VAL A 118 -10.04 6.46 6.81
C VAL A 118 -11.50 6.56 7.23
N SER A 119 -11.84 7.61 7.98
CA SER A 119 -13.19 7.77 8.56
C SER A 119 -14.28 7.86 7.48
N ASN A 120 -15.39 7.20 7.74
CA ASN A 120 -16.54 7.21 6.84
C ASN A 120 -17.03 8.63 6.52
N GLY A 121 -17.19 8.90 5.22
CA GLY A 121 -17.71 10.17 4.70
C GLY A 121 -16.72 11.34 4.83
N THR A 122 -15.45 11.07 5.12
CA THR A 122 -14.39 12.09 5.11
C THR A 122 -13.53 11.98 3.86
N GLU A 123 -13.01 13.13 3.43
CA GLU A 123 -11.99 13.25 2.40
C GLU A 123 -10.66 13.58 3.07
N ASN A 124 -9.62 12.82 2.76
CA ASN A 124 -8.27 13.00 3.30
C ASN A 124 -7.28 13.13 2.15
N SER A 125 -6.26 13.95 2.33
CA SER A 125 -5.22 14.17 1.33
C SER A 125 -3.84 14.13 1.98
N LEU A 126 -2.99 13.27 1.46
CA LEU A 126 -1.59 13.17 1.85
C LEU A 126 -0.69 13.45 0.64
N SER A 127 0.34 14.24 0.83
CA SER A 127 1.31 14.51 -0.23
C SER A 127 2.71 14.72 0.34
N ASP A 128 3.70 14.58 -0.55
CA ASP A 128 5.06 14.99 -0.29
C ASP A 128 5.55 15.98 -1.35
N THR A 129 6.84 16.31 -1.33
CA THR A 129 7.50 17.11 -2.34
C THR A 129 8.66 16.34 -2.97
N GLU A 130 9.23 16.88 -4.02
CA GLU A 130 10.41 16.32 -4.71
C GLU A 130 11.61 16.08 -3.76
N GLN A 131 11.67 16.75 -2.61
CA GLN A 131 12.73 16.61 -1.60
C GLN A 131 12.67 15.26 -0.87
N ASN A 132 11.53 14.58 -0.86
CA ASN A 132 11.36 13.25 -0.26
C ASN A 132 11.85 12.13 -1.21
N ASN A 133 13.04 12.30 -1.77
CA ASN A 133 13.67 11.37 -2.72
C ASN A 133 15.20 11.43 -2.54
N ASP A 134 15.78 10.39 -1.94
CA ASP A 134 17.22 10.34 -1.64
C ASP A 134 18.08 10.05 -2.89
N ASP A 135 17.51 9.54 -3.97
CA ASP A 135 18.21 9.39 -5.25
C ASP A 135 18.51 10.76 -5.87
N ASN A 136 17.53 11.68 -5.80
CA ASN A 136 17.62 13.01 -6.37
C ASN A 136 18.21 14.04 -5.39
N TYR A 137 17.97 13.84 -4.10
CA TYR A 137 18.39 14.71 -3.00
C TYR A 137 19.17 13.93 -1.92
N PRO A 138 20.36 13.39 -2.24
CA PRO A 138 21.12 12.53 -1.33
C PRO A 138 21.60 13.22 -0.04
N GLU A 139 21.53 14.54 0.02
CA GLU A 139 21.78 15.33 1.25
C GLU A 139 20.59 15.34 2.20
N ASN A 140 19.40 14.92 1.76
CA ASN A 140 18.23 14.82 2.62
C ASN A 140 18.21 13.48 3.38
N GLU A 141 18.85 13.45 4.54
CA GLU A 141 18.90 12.26 5.40
C GLU A 141 17.52 11.84 5.97
N ASN A 142 16.49 12.66 5.77
CA ASN A 142 15.14 12.37 6.25
C ASN A 142 14.21 11.81 5.15
N ALA A 143 14.67 11.72 3.91
CA ALA A 143 13.86 11.19 2.83
C ALA A 143 13.45 9.74 3.11
N GLU A 144 12.18 9.46 2.90
CA GLU A 144 11.58 8.14 3.09
C GLU A 144 11.11 7.54 1.75
N ASN A 145 11.23 8.27 0.65
CA ASN A 145 10.93 7.85 -0.72
C ASN A 145 9.46 7.41 -0.93
N ALA A 146 8.55 7.86 -0.10
CA ALA A 146 7.12 7.59 -0.22
C ALA A 146 6.30 8.56 0.62
N VAL A 147 5.05 8.80 0.23
CA VAL A 147 4.09 9.60 1.03
C VAL A 147 3.66 8.85 2.29
N ILE A 148 3.40 7.53 2.15
CA ILE A 148 3.22 6.60 3.28
C ILE A 148 4.36 5.60 3.26
N LYS A 149 5.21 5.62 4.29
CA LYS A 149 6.33 4.69 4.44
C LYS A 149 6.06 3.68 5.55
N CYS A 150 5.93 2.42 5.18
CA CYS A 150 5.89 1.28 6.09
C CYS A 150 7.29 0.65 6.11
N LYS A 151 7.99 0.67 7.25
CA LYS A 151 9.39 0.19 7.33
C LYS A 151 9.44 -1.33 7.52
N ASP A 152 10.64 -1.92 7.37
CA ASP A 152 10.86 -3.36 7.50
C ASP A 152 10.20 -3.95 8.75
N GLY A 153 9.64 -5.14 8.62
CA GLY A 153 8.95 -5.86 9.68
C GLY A 153 7.66 -5.20 10.15
N SER A 154 7.18 -4.12 9.53
CA SER A 154 5.90 -3.52 9.91
C SER A 154 4.73 -4.24 9.23
N THR A 155 3.64 -4.41 9.99
CA THR A 155 2.36 -4.91 9.50
C THR A 155 1.39 -3.74 9.46
N VAL A 156 0.97 -3.34 8.26
CA VAL A 156 0.12 -2.17 8.07
C VAL A 156 -1.16 -2.53 7.35
N THR A 157 -2.29 -2.09 7.90
CA THR A 157 -3.59 -2.17 7.24
C THR A 157 -4.09 -0.76 6.95
N LEU A 158 -4.35 -0.45 5.69
CA LEU A 158 -5.01 0.76 5.23
C LEU A 158 -6.47 0.41 4.91
N CYS A 159 -7.42 0.99 5.63
CA CYS A 159 -8.83 0.60 5.50
C CYS A 159 -9.80 1.72 5.87
N GLY A 160 -11.09 1.46 5.72
CA GLY A 160 -12.19 2.36 6.15
C GLY A 160 -13.16 2.65 5.01
N ASP A 161 -14.20 3.44 5.29
CA ASP A 161 -15.26 3.76 4.31
C ASP A 161 -15.15 5.22 3.79
N GLY A 162 -14.01 5.87 4.01
CA GLY A 162 -13.73 7.24 3.54
C GLY A 162 -12.91 7.28 2.27
N GLU A 163 -12.52 8.48 1.86
CA GLU A 163 -11.67 8.73 0.70
C GLU A 163 -10.29 9.22 1.13
N LEU A 164 -9.25 8.63 0.52
CA LEU A 164 -7.86 9.05 0.66
C LEU A 164 -7.27 9.33 -0.71
N THR A 165 -6.77 10.55 -0.89
CA THR A 165 -5.98 10.94 -2.06
C THR A 165 -4.51 11.06 -1.67
N ILE A 166 -3.63 10.42 -2.43
CA ILE A 166 -2.17 10.49 -2.27
C ILE A 166 -1.57 11.11 -3.52
N THR A 167 -0.72 12.14 -3.33
CA THR A 167 0.08 12.74 -4.41
C THR A 167 1.55 12.62 -4.09
N ALA A 168 2.25 11.77 -4.83
CA ALA A 168 3.65 11.41 -4.57
C ALA A 168 4.60 12.17 -5.51
N ASN A 169 4.98 13.38 -5.10
CA ASN A 169 5.90 14.21 -5.89
C ASN A 169 7.38 13.82 -5.67
N GLY A 170 7.69 13.12 -4.58
CA GLY A 170 9.03 12.65 -4.27
C GLY A 170 9.40 11.39 -5.05
N LYS A 171 8.75 10.28 -4.73
CA LYS A 171 9.01 8.98 -5.38
C LYS A 171 7.76 8.12 -5.40
N ASN A 172 7.49 7.30 -4.38
CA ASN A 172 6.35 6.38 -4.35
C ASN A 172 5.13 6.94 -3.59
N GLY A 173 3.94 6.48 -3.93
CA GLY A 173 2.74 6.77 -3.15
C GLY A 173 2.78 6.08 -1.79
N ILE A 174 2.82 4.75 -1.78
CA ILE A 174 2.95 3.92 -0.58
C ILE A 174 4.13 2.97 -0.78
N LYS A 175 5.04 2.91 0.20
CA LYS A 175 6.13 1.93 0.20
C LYS A 175 6.11 1.07 1.44
N SER A 176 6.05 -0.26 1.28
CA SER A 176 6.17 -1.25 2.35
C SER A 176 7.52 -1.96 2.27
N GLY A 177 8.13 -2.19 3.42
CA GLY A 177 9.46 -2.79 3.52
C GLY A 177 9.46 -4.32 3.59
N ALA A 178 10.65 -4.87 3.79
CA ALA A 178 10.91 -6.30 3.77
C ALA A 178 10.63 -6.99 5.11
N THR A 179 10.38 -8.29 5.04
CA THR A 179 10.51 -9.21 6.18
C THR A 179 11.98 -9.44 6.48
N THR A 180 12.36 -9.30 7.74
CA THR A 180 13.75 -9.52 8.18
C THR A 180 13.78 -10.34 9.48
N ASP A 181 14.88 -11.06 9.72
CA ASP A 181 15.09 -11.82 10.97
C ASP A 181 15.14 -10.89 12.20
N GLU A 182 15.55 -9.65 12.02
CA GLU A 182 15.71 -8.66 13.11
C GLU A 182 14.40 -7.93 13.42
N ASP A 183 13.67 -7.53 12.35
CA ASP A 183 12.52 -6.63 12.48
C ASP A 183 11.17 -7.39 12.38
N GLY A 184 11.15 -8.64 11.90
CA GLY A 184 9.97 -9.50 11.79
C GLY A 184 9.30 -9.48 10.42
N GLU A 185 8.09 -10.01 10.34
CA GLU A 185 7.29 -10.11 9.11
C GLU A 185 6.72 -8.75 8.70
N ALA A 186 6.83 -8.43 7.40
CA ALA A 186 6.27 -7.23 6.81
C ALA A 186 5.07 -7.56 5.93
N SER A 187 4.04 -6.72 6.00
CA SER A 187 2.89 -6.80 5.09
C SER A 187 2.15 -5.47 4.98
N LEU A 188 1.55 -5.25 3.81
CA LEU A 188 0.59 -4.19 3.56
C LEU A 188 -0.74 -4.79 3.11
N THR A 189 -1.83 -4.42 3.77
CA THR A 189 -3.19 -4.80 3.38
C THR A 189 -4.03 -3.56 3.13
N ILE A 190 -4.71 -3.50 1.98
CA ILE A 190 -5.59 -2.40 1.57
C ILE A 190 -7.00 -2.96 1.40
N ARG A 191 -7.98 -2.32 2.03
CA ARG A 191 -9.38 -2.75 1.94
C ARG A 191 -10.40 -1.67 2.30
N ASP A 192 -11.57 -1.79 1.72
CA ASP A 192 -12.82 -1.09 2.05
C ASP A 192 -12.87 0.40 1.66
N LEU A 193 -11.76 1.11 1.46
CA LEU A 193 -11.72 2.56 1.21
C LEU A 193 -11.81 2.92 -0.27
N THR A 194 -12.02 4.21 -0.55
CA THR A 194 -11.73 4.84 -1.84
C THR A 194 -10.32 5.43 -1.78
N LEU A 195 -9.42 4.91 -2.63
CA LEU A 195 -8.01 5.30 -2.67
C LEU A 195 -7.65 5.83 -4.06
N ASN A 196 -7.23 7.10 -4.12
CA ASN A 196 -6.75 7.73 -5.35
C ASN A 196 -5.26 8.02 -5.19
N ILE A 197 -4.43 7.54 -6.12
CA ILE A 197 -2.97 7.75 -6.09
C ILE A 197 -2.53 8.37 -7.41
N ASP A 198 -1.83 9.50 -7.30
CA ASP A 198 -1.10 10.17 -8.38
C ASP A 198 0.40 10.12 -8.01
N ALA A 199 1.17 9.32 -8.75
CA ALA A 199 2.61 9.09 -8.55
C ALA A 199 3.41 9.43 -9.82
N PRO A 200 3.60 10.73 -10.12
CA PRO A 200 4.20 11.17 -11.38
C PRO A 200 5.72 10.92 -11.48
N VAL A 201 6.33 10.27 -10.49
CA VAL A 201 7.78 10.05 -10.41
C VAL A 201 8.17 8.57 -10.45
N ASN A 202 7.40 7.71 -9.80
CA ASN A 202 7.70 6.28 -9.66
C ASN A 202 6.39 5.49 -9.42
N ASP A 203 6.44 4.43 -8.60
CA ASP A 203 5.32 3.53 -8.34
C ASP A 203 4.23 4.17 -7.47
N ALA A 204 2.99 3.83 -7.76
CA ALA A 204 1.92 4.24 -6.84
C ALA A 204 1.95 3.43 -5.54
N ILE A 205 2.12 2.11 -5.63
CA ILE A 205 2.30 1.23 -4.47
C ILE A 205 3.49 0.31 -4.74
N ASN A 206 4.49 0.35 -3.84
CA ASN A 206 5.68 -0.49 -3.90
C ASN A 206 5.83 -1.28 -2.59
N ALA A 207 5.78 -2.59 -2.64
CA ALA A 207 5.95 -3.45 -1.47
C ALA A 207 7.08 -4.46 -1.69
N GLU A 208 7.86 -4.75 -0.64
CA GLU A 208 8.99 -5.68 -0.77
C GLU A 208 8.62 -7.12 -0.38
N GLN A 209 7.51 -7.36 0.36
CA GLN A 209 7.25 -8.70 0.89
C GLN A 209 5.87 -9.26 0.56
N LEU A 210 4.82 -8.68 1.09
CA LEU A 210 3.45 -9.14 0.94
C LEU A 210 2.52 -7.95 0.80
N LEU A 211 1.78 -7.92 -0.29
CA LEU A 211 0.75 -6.94 -0.55
C LEU A 211 -0.59 -7.64 -0.80
N ASN A 212 -1.59 -7.29 -0.01
CA ASN A 212 -2.96 -7.73 -0.21
C ASN A 212 -3.86 -6.53 -0.54
N VAL A 213 -4.51 -6.53 -1.69
CA VAL A 213 -5.57 -5.58 -2.04
C VAL A 213 -6.89 -6.36 -2.00
N GLU A 214 -7.54 -6.36 -0.82
CA GLU A 214 -8.68 -7.25 -0.55
C GLU A 214 -9.99 -6.71 -1.12
N SER A 215 -10.20 -5.39 -1.03
CA SER A 215 -11.45 -4.73 -1.45
C SER A 215 -11.25 -3.21 -1.57
N GLY A 216 -12.33 -2.48 -1.89
CA GLY A 216 -12.32 -1.02 -2.04
C GLY A 216 -12.30 -0.57 -3.50
N THR A 217 -12.15 0.72 -3.71
CA THR A 217 -12.05 1.33 -5.04
C THR A 217 -10.73 2.07 -5.14
N LEU A 218 -9.88 1.65 -6.08
CA LEU A 218 -8.56 2.23 -6.31
C LEU A 218 -8.55 2.89 -7.70
N THR A 219 -8.11 4.15 -7.76
CA THR A 219 -7.80 4.85 -9.02
C THR A 219 -6.34 5.25 -8.99
N ILE A 220 -5.57 4.83 -9.99
CA ILE A 220 -4.11 4.96 -10.00
C ILE A 220 -3.64 5.59 -11.31
N ASP A 221 -2.75 6.58 -11.18
CA ASP A 221 -1.91 7.14 -12.23
C ASP A 221 -0.47 7.11 -11.73
N ALA A 222 0.42 6.36 -12.39
CA ALA A 222 1.80 6.19 -12.00
C ALA A 222 2.74 6.41 -13.19
N ALA A 223 3.95 6.90 -12.92
CA ALA A 223 4.98 7.06 -13.96
C ALA A 223 5.74 5.75 -14.21
N ASP A 224 5.84 4.90 -13.18
CA ASP A 224 6.38 3.55 -13.23
C ASP A 224 5.25 2.56 -12.91
N ASP A 225 5.41 1.65 -11.98
CA ASP A 225 4.41 0.61 -11.76
C ASP A 225 3.22 1.11 -10.94
N ALA A 226 2.04 0.63 -11.30
CA ALA A 226 0.86 0.98 -10.52
C ALA A 226 0.83 0.25 -9.17
N ILE A 227 1.02 -1.08 -9.17
CA ILE A 227 1.07 -1.90 -7.97
C ILE A 227 2.19 -2.93 -8.13
N HIS A 228 3.31 -2.69 -7.46
CA HIS A 228 4.49 -3.54 -7.45
C HIS A 228 4.66 -4.23 -6.10
N CYS A 229 5.00 -5.52 -6.11
CA CYS A 229 5.42 -6.26 -4.93
C CYS A 229 6.57 -7.21 -5.26
N ASP A 230 7.72 -7.05 -4.62
CA ASP A 230 8.90 -7.90 -4.91
C ASP A 230 8.62 -9.40 -4.78
N LEU A 231 7.72 -9.81 -3.87
CA LEU A 231 7.42 -11.23 -3.66
C LEU A 231 5.97 -11.59 -3.95
N VAL A 232 5.03 -11.30 -3.06
CA VAL A 232 3.65 -11.82 -3.16
C VAL A 232 2.64 -10.70 -3.27
N LEU A 233 1.94 -10.63 -4.41
CA LEU A 233 0.81 -9.74 -4.66
C LEU A 233 -0.48 -10.55 -4.75
N ASN A 234 -1.44 -10.24 -3.86
CA ASN A 234 -2.76 -10.84 -3.86
C ASN A 234 -3.82 -9.77 -4.12
N ILE A 235 -4.67 -9.99 -5.13
CA ILE A 235 -5.81 -9.15 -5.49
C ILE A 235 -7.12 -9.89 -5.23
N GLY A 236 -7.94 -9.34 -4.34
CA GLY A 236 -9.19 -9.95 -3.93
C GLY A 236 -9.01 -11.21 -3.08
N ALA A 237 -10.11 -11.91 -2.84
CA ALA A 237 -10.14 -13.19 -2.15
C ALA A 237 -11.24 -14.06 -2.70
N ASP A 238 -11.09 -15.38 -2.59
CA ASP A 238 -12.07 -16.34 -3.05
C ASP A 238 -13.46 -16.12 -2.43
N GLY A 239 -14.48 -16.03 -3.27
CA GLY A 239 -15.87 -15.89 -2.84
C GLY A 239 -16.26 -14.48 -2.38
N THR A 240 -15.44 -13.48 -2.66
CA THR A 240 -15.74 -12.05 -2.48
C THR A 240 -15.93 -11.36 -3.83
N ASP A 241 -16.49 -10.16 -3.82
CA ASP A 241 -16.55 -9.31 -5.03
C ASP A 241 -15.16 -8.74 -5.37
N GLY A 242 -14.27 -8.62 -4.39
CA GLY A 242 -12.92 -8.05 -4.52
C GLY A 242 -12.89 -6.54 -4.71
N PRO A 243 -11.72 -5.98 -5.05
CA PRO A 243 -11.57 -4.55 -5.31
C PRO A 243 -12.07 -4.15 -6.69
N THR A 244 -12.41 -2.87 -6.85
CA THR A 244 -12.46 -2.20 -8.16
C THR A 244 -11.16 -1.44 -8.33
N ILE A 245 -10.39 -1.74 -9.37
CA ILE A 245 -9.09 -1.12 -9.65
C ILE A 245 -9.13 -0.51 -11.06
N ASP A 246 -8.91 0.79 -11.16
CA ASP A 246 -8.77 1.53 -12.40
C ASP A 246 -7.37 2.15 -12.48
N ILE A 247 -6.49 1.53 -13.27
CA ILE A 247 -5.15 2.02 -13.56
C ILE A 247 -5.23 2.79 -14.87
N THR A 248 -5.18 4.12 -14.75
CA THR A 248 -5.38 5.04 -15.88
C THR A 248 -4.13 5.23 -16.72
N ASN A 249 -2.95 5.03 -16.11
CA ASN A 249 -1.64 5.08 -16.72
C ASN A 249 -0.60 4.43 -15.79
N CYS A 250 0.34 3.68 -16.36
CA CYS A 250 1.52 3.12 -15.66
C CYS A 250 2.57 2.61 -16.68
N CYS A 251 3.73 2.19 -16.18
CA CYS A 251 4.64 1.32 -16.93
C CYS A 251 4.08 -0.09 -16.87
N GLU A 252 4.16 -0.76 -15.75
CA GLU A 252 3.53 -2.05 -15.51
C GLU A 252 2.34 -1.93 -14.55
N GLY A 253 1.30 -2.72 -14.81
CA GLY A 253 0.05 -2.61 -14.07
C GLY A 253 0.11 -3.26 -12.70
N LEU A 254 0.17 -4.58 -12.66
CA LEU A 254 0.29 -5.41 -11.47
C LEU A 254 1.54 -6.26 -11.60
N GLU A 255 2.53 -6.06 -10.73
CA GLU A 255 3.77 -6.81 -10.73
C GLU A 255 4.00 -7.56 -9.41
N GLY A 256 4.51 -8.80 -9.50
CA GLY A 256 4.92 -9.57 -8.34
C GLY A 256 5.54 -10.90 -8.72
N ALA A 257 6.52 -11.39 -7.93
CA ALA A 257 7.10 -12.72 -8.17
C ALA A 257 6.06 -13.85 -8.06
N GLU A 258 5.10 -13.71 -7.16
CA GLU A 258 3.88 -14.51 -7.07
C GLU A 258 2.68 -13.57 -7.17
N LEU A 259 2.02 -13.53 -8.32
CA LEU A 259 0.85 -12.68 -8.59
C LEU A 259 -0.43 -13.53 -8.59
N ASN A 260 -1.33 -13.23 -7.67
CA ASN A 260 -2.61 -13.94 -7.53
C ASN A 260 -3.79 -12.97 -7.68
N VAL A 261 -4.68 -13.21 -8.65
CA VAL A 261 -5.95 -12.51 -8.81
C VAL A 261 -7.09 -13.48 -8.54
N CYS A 262 -7.76 -13.29 -7.40
CA CYS A 262 -8.86 -14.17 -6.94
C CYS A 262 -10.24 -13.58 -7.23
N SER A 263 -10.38 -12.26 -7.22
CA SER A 263 -11.63 -11.53 -7.50
C SER A 263 -11.33 -10.05 -7.77
N GLY A 264 -12.33 -9.30 -8.22
CA GLY A 264 -12.25 -7.87 -8.48
C GLY A 264 -12.67 -7.49 -9.89
N ASP A 265 -12.81 -6.19 -10.12
CA ASP A 265 -13.07 -5.57 -11.42
C ASP A 265 -11.90 -4.63 -11.73
N ILE A 266 -11.04 -5.04 -12.66
CA ILE A 266 -9.70 -4.47 -12.85
C ILE A 266 -9.58 -3.98 -14.28
N THR A 267 -9.29 -2.69 -14.46
CA THR A 267 -8.96 -2.08 -15.74
C THR A 267 -7.54 -1.53 -15.69
N ILE A 268 -6.71 -1.87 -16.69
CA ILE A 268 -5.30 -1.49 -16.71
C ILE A 268 -4.95 -0.88 -18.07
N ASN A 269 -4.41 0.35 -18.03
CA ASN A 269 -3.76 0.97 -19.18
C ASN A 269 -2.25 1.08 -18.89
N ALA A 270 -1.46 0.21 -19.49
CA ALA A 270 -0.02 0.13 -19.29
C ALA A 270 0.75 0.53 -20.55
N SER A 271 1.93 1.11 -20.36
CA SER A 271 2.86 1.37 -21.47
C SER A 271 3.73 0.16 -21.79
N ASP A 272 3.89 -0.74 -20.85
CA ASP A 272 4.52 -2.06 -20.94
C ASP A 272 3.49 -3.13 -20.55
N ASP A 273 3.80 -4.07 -19.67
CA ASP A 273 2.93 -5.19 -19.33
C ASP A 273 1.77 -4.80 -18.40
N CYS A 274 0.59 -5.37 -18.65
CA CYS A 274 -0.53 -5.12 -17.73
C CYS A 274 -0.43 -5.96 -16.45
N LEU A 275 -0.04 -7.23 -16.55
CA LEU A 275 0.28 -8.09 -15.43
C LEU A 275 1.64 -8.73 -15.68
N ASN A 276 2.54 -8.64 -14.70
CA ASN A 276 3.90 -9.16 -14.81
C ASN A 276 4.25 -10.05 -13.59
N ALA A 277 4.59 -11.32 -13.85
CA ALA A 277 5.14 -12.20 -12.82
C ALA A 277 6.65 -12.30 -12.97
N ALA A 278 7.34 -11.32 -12.44
CA ALA A 278 8.79 -11.16 -12.55
C ALA A 278 9.39 -10.55 -11.28
N ASN A 279 10.71 -10.67 -11.14
CA ASN A 279 11.55 -9.88 -10.26
C ASN A 279 13.01 -10.14 -10.63
N SER A 280 13.71 -9.14 -11.14
CA SER A 280 15.08 -9.26 -11.64
C SER A 280 16.12 -9.54 -10.54
N ASP A 281 15.81 -9.29 -9.28
CA ASP A 281 16.70 -9.52 -8.14
C ASP A 281 16.64 -10.96 -7.61
N LEU A 282 15.61 -11.73 -8.01
CA LEU A 282 15.42 -13.11 -7.63
C LEU A 282 16.06 -14.04 -8.67
N THR A 283 16.91 -14.94 -8.21
CA THR A 283 17.54 -15.98 -9.05
C THR A 283 17.08 -17.36 -8.60
N ASP A 284 16.80 -18.24 -9.58
CA ASP A 284 16.29 -19.59 -9.32
C ASP A 284 14.95 -19.58 -8.54
N TYR A 285 14.09 -18.60 -8.82
CA TYR A 285 12.77 -18.47 -8.23
C TYR A 285 11.69 -19.03 -9.17
N ASP A 286 10.70 -19.70 -8.61
CA ASP A 286 9.56 -20.21 -9.36
C ASP A 286 8.49 -19.13 -9.46
N PHE A 287 8.58 -18.23 -10.45
CA PHE A 287 7.58 -17.19 -10.70
C PHE A 287 6.24 -17.80 -11.06
N THR A 288 5.17 -17.21 -10.54
CA THR A 288 3.82 -17.71 -10.80
C THR A 288 2.81 -16.58 -10.95
N MET A 289 1.95 -16.71 -11.95
CA MET A 289 0.76 -15.88 -12.11
C MET A 289 -0.48 -16.77 -12.07
N THR A 290 -1.37 -16.53 -11.13
CA THR A 290 -2.61 -17.30 -10.97
C THR A 290 -3.83 -16.39 -11.04
N ILE A 291 -4.69 -16.60 -12.02
CA ILE A 291 -6.00 -15.94 -12.14
C ILE A 291 -7.08 -16.97 -11.83
N SER A 292 -7.73 -16.84 -10.68
CA SER A 292 -8.80 -17.75 -10.25
C SER A 292 -10.20 -17.13 -10.33
N GLY A 293 -10.29 -15.79 -10.46
CA GLY A 293 -11.56 -15.07 -10.54
C GLY A 293 -11.40 -13.63 -11.01
N GLY A 294 -12.45 -12.84 -10.87
CA GLY A 294 -12.47 -11.43 -11.26
C GLY A 294 -12.77 -11.16 -12.74
N THR A 295 -12.79 -9.88 -13.08
CA THR A 295 -12.85 -9.38 -14.46
C THR A 295 -11.62 -8.51 -14.67
N ILE A 296 -10.85 -8.77 -15.73
CA ILE A 296 -9.64 -8.03 -16.06
C ILE A 296 -9.75 -7.54 -17.50
N ASP A 297 -9.74 -6.21 -17.67
CA ASP A 297 -9.62 -5.52 -18.95
C ASP A 297 -8.22 -4.90 -19.06
N ALA A 298 -7.35 -5.51 -19.87
CA ALA A 298 -5.93 -5.14 -20.01
C ALA A 298 -5.67 -4.46 -21.36
N TYR A 299 -5.03 -3.28 -21.31
CA TYR A 299 -4.68 -2.44 -22.45
C TYR A 299 -3.18 -2.14 -22.47
N PRO A 300 -2.31 -3.13 -22.82
CA PRO A 300 -0.89 -2.87 -22.99
C PRO A 300 -0.67 -2.08 -24.28
N SER A 301 0.24 -1.12 -24.28
CA SER A 301 0.57 -0.32 -25.47
C SER A 301 1.95 -0.61 -26.05
N GLY A 302 2.83 -1.27 -25.30
CA GLY A 302 4.19 -1.60 -25.72
C GLY A 302 4.70 -2.96 -25.25
N GLY A 303 4.12 -3.50 -24.19
CA GLY A 303 4.42 -4.83 -23.65
C GLY A 303 3.27 -5.82 -23.85
N ASP A 304 3.19 -6.80 -22.97
CA ASP A 304 2.24 -7.89 -23.06
C ASP A 304 0.99 -7.68 -22.20
N GLY A 305 -0.08 -8.39 -22.51
CA GLY A 305 -1.24 -8.40 -21.64
C GLY A 305 -0.87 -9.00 -20.29
N PHE A 306 -0.32 -10.20 -20.32
CA PHE A 306 0.19 -10.93 -19.16
C PHE A 306 1.54 -11.52 -19.52
N ASP A 307 2.61 -11.10 -18.85
CA ASP A 307 3.93 -11.69 -18.93
C ASP A 307 4.25 -12.49 -17.66
N SER A 308 4.79 -13.69 -17.80
CA SER A 308 5.23 -14.49 -16.67
C SER A 308 6.58 -15.15 -16.95
N ASN A 309 7.58 -14.82 -16.17
CA ASN A 309 8.87 -15.49 -16.18
C ASN A 309 8.81 -16.94 -15.65
N GLY A 310 7.60 -17.45 -15.40
CA GLY A 310 7.36 -18.82 -14.92
C GLY A 310 5.97 -19.32 -15.31
N ASP A 311 5.23 -19.92 -14.40
CA ASP A 311 3.95 -20.53 -14.69
C ASP A 311 2.80 -19.51 -14.71
N LEU A 312 2.05 -19.43 -15.81
CA LEU A 312 0.76 -18.71 -15.91
C LEU A 312 -0.41 -19.70 -15.85
N THR A 313 -1.30 -19.52 -14.89
CA THR A 313 -2.47 -20.38 -14.70
C THR A 313 -3.76 -19.57 -14.61
N ILE A 314 -4.70 -19.77 -15.53
CA ILE A 314 -6.03 -19.16 -15.51
C ILE A 314 -7.07 -20.26 -15.26
N THR A 315 -7.69 -20.25 -14.09
CA THR A 315 -8.71 -21.25 -13.68
C THR A 315 -10.13 -20.69 -13.61
N GLY A 316 -10.27 -19.37 -13.62
CA GLY A 316 -11.56 -18.69 -13.54
C GLY A 316 -11.47 -17.24 -14.01
N GLY A 317 -12.56 -16.50 -13.78
CA GLY A 317 -12.66 -15.09 -14.15
C GLY A 317 -13.02 -14.83 -15.61
N THR A 318 -12.98 -13.55 -15.97
CA THR A 318 -13.11 -13.03 -17.32
C THR A 318 -11.90 -12.18 -17.63
N VAL A 319 -11.14 -12.55 -18.66
CA VAL A 319 -9.94 -11.84 -19.07
C VAL A 319 -10.12 -11.34 -20.49
N ILE A 320 -9.91 -10.04 -20.70
CA ILE A 320 -9.96 -9.39 -22.00
C ILE A 320 -8.65 -8.60 -22.17
N VAL A 321 -7.89 -8.95 -23.20
CA VAL A 321 -6.65 -8.23 -23.52
C VAL A 321 -6.82 -7.53 -24.87
N TRP A 322 -6.54 -6.25 -24.91
CA TRP A 322 -6.63 -5.38 -26.07
C TRP A 322 -5.22 -5.04 -26.59
N THR A 323 -4.67 -5.89 -27.38
CA THR A 323 -3.33 -5.75 -27.96
C THR A 323 -3.39 -5.79 -29.51
N ASP A 324 -2.36 -5.30 -30.17
CA ASP A 324 -2.20 -5.43 -31.64
C ASP A 324 -1.64 -6.81 -32.05
N ASN A 325 -1.31 -7.66 -31.05
CA ASN A 325 -0.83 -9.03 -31.22
C ASN A 325 0.41 -9.12 -32.12
N THR A 326 1.39 -8.28 -31.86
CA THR A 326 2.73 -8.35 -32.46
C THR A 326 3.68 -9.18 -31.58
N ALA A 327 4.89 -9.45 -32.04
CA ALA A 327 5.87 -10.23 -31.28
C ALA A 327 6.39 -9.52 -30.01
N ASP A 328 6.17 -8.22 -29.92
CA ASP A 328 6.56 -7.41 -28.75
C ASP A 328 5.31 -6.86 -28.04
N ASN A 329 4.14 -7.47 -28.24
CA ASN A 329 2.86 -7.08 -27.65
C ASN A 329 1.87 -8.24 -27.82
N GLU A 330 2.08 -9.31 -27.05
CA GLU A 330 1.24 -10.50 -27.09
C GLU A 330 0.13 -10.45 -26.00
N PRO A 331 -0.99 -11.14 -26.20
CA PRO A 331 -1.99 -11.21 -25.12
C PRO A 331 -1.49 -11.93 -23.88
N LEU A 332 -0.65 -12.96 -24.05
CA LEU A 332 -0.11 -13.81 -22.98
C LEU A 332 1.28 -14.29 -23.43
N ASP A 333 2.31 -14.07 -22.59
CA ASP A 333 3.64 -14.65 -22.70
C ASP A 333 3.98 -15.39 -21.38
N ALA A 334 4.39 -16.72 -21.47
CA ALA A 334 4.71 -17.55 -20.30
C ALA A 334 5.47 -18.82 -20.68
#